data_bbfe9273053493f86bcf1597f9717670
#
_entry.id   bbfe9273053493f86bcf1597f9717670
#
_cell.length_a   1.000
_cell.length_b   1.000
_cell.length_c   1.000
_cell.angle_alpha   90.00
_cell.angle_beta   90.00
_cell.angle_gamma   90.00
#
_symmetry.space_group_name_H-M   'P 1'
#
loop_
_entity.id
_entity.type
_entity.pdbx_description
1 polymer ?
#
loop_
_entity_poly.entity_id
_entity_poly.type
_entity_poly.pdbx_seq_one_letter_code
_entity_poly.pdbx_strand_id
1 'polypeptide(L)'
;MNIQPPKPVLLPVFILEKEGEEQAVTDSTPLIRYFENLYPERSVLPKNPVMNFINYVLEDFGDEWCTKYMFHYRWHFEEDADNAGTILPLGINSTLNDKDLSFFKEYFAKRQIERLW
;
A
#
# COMPACT_ATOMS: atom_id res chain seq x y z
N MET A 1 21.88 6.00 -12.15
CA MET A 1 22.00 4.80 -11.27
C MET A 1 20.71 4.01 -11.37
N ASN A 2 20.77 2.69 -11.42
CA ASN A 2 19.56 1.84 -11.50
C ASN A 2 19.28 1.25 -10.10
N ILE A 3 18.75 2.10 -9.20
CA ILE A 3 18.42 1.70 -7.83
C ILE A 3 17.09 0.94 -7.90
N GLN A 4 17.14 -0.34 -7.52
CA GLN A 4 15.94 -1.19 -7.51
C GLN A 4 15.31 -1.16 -6.12
N PRO A 5 13.98 -0.95 -6.03
CA PRO A 5 13.27 -1.05 -4.76
C PRO A 5 13.26 -2.50 -4.25
N PRO A 6 13.18 -2.70 -2.92
CA PRO A 6 12.99 -4.03 -2.33
C PRO A 6 11.75 -4.73 -2.86
N LYS A 7 11.72 -6.04 -2.80
CA LYS A 7 10.53 -6.84 -3.18
C LYS A 7 9.88 -7.44 -1.93
N PRO A 8 8.55 -7.36 -1.82
CA PRO A 8 7.61 -6.70 -2.72
C PRO A 8 7.78 -5.18 -2.73
N VAL A 9 7.50 -4.53 -3.85
CA VAL A 9 7.51 -3.06 -3.94
C VAL A 9 6.26 -2.53 -3.25
N LEU A 10 6.46 -1.89 -2.09
CA LEU A 10 5.42 -1.21 -1.34
C LEU A 10 5.56 0.31 -1.53
N LEU A 11 4.46 1.02 -1.50
CA LEU A 11 4.45 2.48 -1.52
C LEU A 11 4.38 3.04 -0.09
N PRO A 12 4.97 4.21 0.14
CA PRO A 12 5.80 5.00 -0.78
C PRO A 12 7.20 4.42 -0.98
N VAL A 13 7.90 4.80 -2.07
CA VAL A 13 9.31 4.47 -2.32
C VAL A 13 10.13 5.74 -2.19
N PHE A 14 11.12 5.75 -1.32
CA PHE A 14 12.06 6.84 -1.13
C PHE A 14 13.49 6.38 -1.46
N ILE A 15 14.26 7.26 -2.08
CA ILE A 15 15.70 7.08 -2.23
C ILE A 15 16.35 7.86 -1.09
N LEU A 16 16.99 7.15 -0.18
CA LEU A 16 17.66 7.70 0.98
C LEU A 16 19.17 7.44 0.88
N GLU A 17 19.95 8.42 1.30
CA GLU A 17 21.39 8.24 1.48
C GLU A 17 21.66 7.62 2.85
N LYS A 18 22.32 6.47 2.87
CA LYS A 18 22.80 5.80 4.08
C LYS A 18 24.26 5.42 3.91
N GLU A 19 25.10 5.88 4.81
CA GLU A 19 26.54 5.57 4.81
C GLU A 19 27.25 5.95 3.48
N GLY A 20 26.78 7.01 2.81
CA GLY A 20 27.34 7.46 1.54
C GLY A 20 26.82 6.71 0.30
N GLU A 21 25.87 5.80 0.47
CA GLU A 21 25.22 5.07 -0.63
C GLU A 21 23.73 5.39 -0.71
N GLU A 22 23.22 5.51 -1.93
CA GLU A 22 21.78 5.68 -2.18
C GLU A 22 21.06 4.33 -2.12
N GLN A 23 20.04 4.24 -1.29
CA GLN A 23 19.24 3.04 -1.11
C GLN A 23 17.75 3.35 -1.28
N ALA A 24 17.03 2.47 -1.99
CA ALA A 24 15.57 2.53 -2.04
C ALA A 24 14.98 1.91 -0.77
N VAL A 25 14.15 2.69 -0.08
CA VAL A 25 13.39 2.27 1.11
C VAL A 25 11.90 2.38 0.80
N THR A 26 11.16 1.34 1.13
CA THR A 26 9.72 1.24 0.89
C THR A 26 8.98 1.05 2.19
N ASP A 27 7.65 1.19 2.13
CA ASP A 27 6.75 1.06 3.25
C ASP A 27 6.70 2.31 4.16
N SER A 28 5.47 2.71 4.54
CA SER A 28 5.23 3.93 5.31
C SER A 28 5.70 3.82 6.75
N THR A 29 5.47 2.70 7.42
CA THR A 29 5.79 2.53 8.84
C THR A 29 7.29 2.66 9.14
N PRO A 30 8.22 1.95 8.47
CA PRO A 30 9.64 2.15 8.70
C PRO A 30 10.13 3.55 8.27
N LEU A 31 9.53 4.14 7.23
CA LEU A 31 9.86 5.50 6.80
C LEU A 31 9.45 6.56 7.82
N ILE A 32 8.26 6.46 8.40
CA ILE A 32 7.81 7.35 9.48
C ILE A 32 8.80 7.28 10.64
N ARG A 33 9.16 6.10 11.10
CA ARG A 33 10.12 5.91 12.21
C ARG A 33 11.52 6.47 11.88
N TYR A 34 11.96 6.31 10.65
CA TYR A 34 13.22 6.89 10.18
C TYR A 34 13.17 8.42 10.26
N PHE A 35 12.10 9.05 9.75
CA PHE A 35 11.97 10.51 9.76
C PHE A 35 11.70 11.07 11.15
N GLU A 36 11.00 10.37 12.03
CA GLU A 36 10.84 10.74 13.45
C GLU A 36 12.19 10.86 14.18
N ASN A 37 13.13 9.96 13.88
CA ASN A 37 14.48 10.02 14.44
C ASN A 37 15.32 11.14 13.81
N LEU A 38 15.12 11.43 12.53
CA LEU A 38 15.90 12.42 11.80
C LEU A 38 15.44 13.86 12.09
N TYR A 39 14.12 14.05 12.34
CA TYR A 39 13.49 15.34 12.53
C TYR A 39 12.63 15.39 13.81
N PRO A 40 13.23 15.20 15.00
CA PRO A 40 12.47 15.07 16.25
C PRO A 40 11.68 16.35 16.61
N GLU A 41 12.11 17.51 16.11
CA GLU A 41 11.40 18.79 16.29
C GLU A 41 10.11 18.89 15.47
N ARG A 42 9.94 18.01 14.48
CA ARG A 42 8.76 17.92 13.60
C ARG A 42 7.97 16.64 13.80
N SER A 43 8.14 16.01 14.96
CA SER A 43 7.46 14.76 15.29
C SER A 43 5.95 14.86 15.10
N VAL A 44 5.37 13.85 14.46
CA VAL A 44 3.92 13.64 14.30
C VAL A 44 3.38 12.68 15.35
N LEU A 45 4.26 12.04 16.14
CA LEU A 45 3.86 11.09 17.15
C LEU A 45 3.48 11.79 18.49
N PRO A 46 2.47 11.28 19.20
CA PRO A 46 2.10 11.82 20.50
C PRO A 46 3.24 11.71 21.52
N LYS A 47 3.50 12.81 22.24
CA LYS A 47 4.52 12.81 23.31
C LYS A 47 4.12 12.01 24.55
N ASN A 48 2.81 11.91 24.81
CA ASN A 48 2.31 11.10 25.93
C ASN A 48 2.47 9.61 25.60
N PRO A 49 3.10 8.80 26.46
CA PRO A 49 3.40 7.41 26.17
C PRO A 49 2.16 6.54 25.97
N VAL A 50 1.06 6.83 26.68
CA VAL A 50 -0.21 6.10 26.50
C VAL A 50 -0.82 6.42 25.15
N MET A 51 -0.85 7.70 24.76
CA MET A 51 -1.36 8.11 23.46
C MET A 51 -0.48 7.60 22.32
N ASN A 52 0.84 7.54 22.53
CA ASN A 52 1.75 6.98 21.54
C ASN A 52 1.52 5.47 21.34
N PHE A 53 1.26 4.73 22.42
CA PHE A 53 0.87 3.32 22.32
C PHE A 53 -0.46 3.13 21.58
N ILE A 54 -1.47 3.94 21.89
CA ILE A 54 -2.76 3.91 21.19
C ILE A 54 -2.57 4.23 19.70
N ASN A 55 -1.77 5.24 19.37
CA ASN A 55 -1.44 5.60 18.00
C ASN A 55 -0.80 4.42 17.25
N TYR A 56 0.15 3.75 17.88
CA TYR A 56 0.78 2.55 17.31
C TYR A 56 -0.23 1.43 17.00
N VAL A 57 -1.11 1.13 17.98
CA VAL A 57 -2.14 0.10 17.81
C VAL A 57 -3.13 0.47 16.69
N LEU A 58 -3.51 1.75 16.59
CA LEU A 58 -4.43 2.21 15.54
C LEU A 58 -3.76 2.20 14.15
N GLU A 59 -2.47 2.54 14.07
CA GLU A 59 -1.70 2.44 12.84
C GLU A 59 -1.65 0.98 12.35
N ASP A 60 -1.24 0.06 13.24
CA ASP A 60 -1.17 -1.37 12.94
C ASP A 60 -2.55 -1.93 12.53
N PHE A 61 -3.60 -1.55 13.25
CA PHE A 61 -4.95 -1.95 12.91
C PHE A 61 -5.39 -1.42 11.55
N GLY A 62 -5.10 -0.15 11.24
CA GLY A 62 -5.44 0.46 9.96
C GLY A 62 -4.70 -0.18 8.78
N ASP A 63 -3.41 -0.40 8.95
CA ASP A 63 -2.55 -0.91 7.88
C ASP A 63 -2.73 -2.43 7.66
N GLU A 64 -2.70 -3.21 8.73
CA GLU A 64 -2.72 -4.66 8.63
C GLU A 64 -4.13 -5.29 8.60
N TRP A 65 -5.09 -4.73 9.34
CA TRP A 65 -6.42 -5.33 9.47
C TRP A 65 -7.46 -4.69 8.56
N CYS A 66 -7.53 -3.36 8.50
CA CYS A 66 -8.49 -2.69 7.63
C CYS A 66 -8.22 -2.98 6.15
N THR A 67 -6.97 -3.13 5.75
CA THR A 67 -6.61 -3.53 4.39
C THR A 67 -7.11 -4.94 4.06
N LYS A 68 -7.05 -5.88 4.99
CA LYS A 68 -7.61 -7.24 4.82
C LYS A 68 -9.13 -7.23 4.69
N TYR A 69 -9.81 -6.42 5.51
CA TYR A 69 -11.26 -6.26 5.41
C TYR A 69 -11.66 -5.63 4.07
N MET A 70 -11.00 -4.55 3.67
CA MET A 70 -11.20 -3.91 2.37
C MET A 70 -10.99 -4.90 1.22
N PHE A 71 -9.94 -5.71 1.31
CA PHE A 71 -9.62 -6.72 0.31
C PHE A 71 -10.70 -7.81 0.24
N HIS A 72 -11.17 -8.31 1.40
CA HIS A 72 -12.25 -9.28 1.49
C HIS A 72 -13.54 -8.74 0.86
N TYR A 73 -14.02 -7.58 1.30
CA TYR A 73 -15.26 -7.00 0.77
C TYR A 73 -15.19 -6.63 -0.70
N ARG A 74 -14.03 -6.33 -1.22
CA ARG A 74 -13.84 -6.00 -2.64
C ARG A 74 -13.85 -7.23 -3.56
N TRP A 75 -13.38 -8.39 -3.09
CA TRP A 75 -13.10 -9.52 -3.95
C TRP A 75 -13.87 -10.80 -3.62
N HIS A 76 -14.53 -10.87 -2.47
CA HIS A 76 -15.27 -12.06 -2.05
C HIS A 76 -16.65 -12.13 -2.68
N PHE A 77 -17.36 -11.02 -2.77
CA PHE A 77 -18.70 -10.93 -3.32
C PHE A 77 -18.63 -10.67 -4.82
N GLU A 78 -19.44 -11.40 -5.60
CA GLU A 78 -19.40 -11.37 -7.07
C GLU A 78 -19.64 -9.96 -7.64
N GLU A 79 -20.65 -9.24 -7.14
CA GLU A 79 -20.98 -7.89 -7.60
C GLU A 79 -19.84 -6.90 -7.34
N ASP A 80 -19.21 -6.98 -6.16
CA ASP A 80 -18.09 -6.12 -5.79
C ASP A 80 -16.83 -6.45 -6.58
N ALA A 81 -16.55 -7.74 -6.79
CA ALA A 81 -15.44 -8.20 -7.61
C ALA A 81 -15.60 -7.78 -9.08
N ASP A 82 -16.82 -7.86 -9.62
CA ASP A 82 -17.14 -7.38 -10.96
C ASP A 82 -16.90 -5.87 -11.10
N ASN A 83 -17.40 -5.10 -10.17
CA ASN A 83 -17.21 -3.66 -10.13
C ASN A 83 -15.72 -3.29 -9.99
N ALA A 84 -15.01 -3.88 -9.03
CA ALA A 84 -13.59 -3.62 -8.79
C ALA A 84 -12.73 -4.01 -10.01
N GLY A 85 -13.03 -5.15 -10.64
CA GLY A 85 -12.39 -5.60 -11.86
C GLY A 85 -12.57 -4.63 -13.04
N THR A 86 -13.65 -3.86 -13.03
CA THR A 86 -13.93 -2.84 -14.03
C THR A 86 -13.23 -1.51 -13.72
N ILE A 87 -13.41 -0.98 -12.51
CA ILE A 87 -12.93 0.37 -12.18
C ILE A 87 -11.42 0.46 -11.93
N LEU A 88 -10.79 -0.61 -11.44
CA LEU A 88 -9.36 -0.56 -11.15
C LEU A 88 -8.48 -0.45 -12.40
N PRO A 89 -8.69 -1.24 -13.48
CA PRO A 89 -7.97 -1.04 -14.72
C PRO A 89 -8.20 0.35 -15.33
N LEU A 90 -9.45 0.85 -15.32
CA LEU A 90 -9.78 2.19 -15.81
C LEU A 90 -9.14 3.29 -14.98
N GLY A 91 -8.94 3.10 -13.69
CA GLY A 91 -8.21 4.02 -12.82
C GLY A 91 -6.71 4.11 -13.16
N ILE A 92 -6.14 3.04 -13.71
CA ILE A 92 -4.74 3.00 -14.18
C ILE A 92 -4.65 3.60 -15.59
N ASN A 93 -5.56 3.22 -16.48
CA ASN A 93 -5.62 3.71 -17.84
C ASN A 93 -7.09 3.91 -18.27
N SER A 94 -7.54 5.16 -18.24
CA SER A 94 -8.91 5.54 -18.62
C SER A 94 -9.23 5.43 -20.10
N THR A 95 -8.23 5.13 -20.96
CA THR A 95 -8.38 5.03 -22.43
C THR A 95 -8.47 3.59 -22.93
N LEU A 96 -8.64 2.61 -22.02
CA LEU A 96 -8.81 1.21 -22.39
C LEU A 96 -10.08 1.05 -23.27
N ASN A 97 -9.93 0.32 -24.37
CA ASN A 97 -11.08 -0.11 -25.15
C ASN A 97 -11.76 -1.34 -24.47
N ASP A 98 -12.96 -1.67 -24.89
CA ASP A 98 -13.78 -2.73 -24.28
C ASP A 98 -13.08 -4.11 -24.23
N LYS A 99 -12.30 -4.43 -25.26
CA LYS A 99 -11.56 -5.70 -25.35
C LYS A 99 -10.46 -5.77 -24.31
N ASP A 100 -9.65 -4.72 -24.22
CA ASP A 100 -8.54 -4.65 -23.25
C ASP A 100 -9.09 -4.54 -21.83
N LEU A 101 -10.18 -3.78 -21.64
CA LEU A 101 -10.84 -3.70 -20.33
C LEU A 101 -11.33 -5.08 -19.88
N SER A 102 -11.99 -5.84 -20.75
CA SER A 102 -12.46 -7.20 -20.42
C SER A 102 -11.31 -8.14 -20.05
N PHE A 103 -10.20 -8.06 -20.78
CA PHE A 103 -8.99 -8.83 -20.47
C PHE A 103 -8.39 -8.46 -19.10
N PHE A 104 -8.23 -7.16 -18.84
CA PHE A 104 -7.67 -6.71 -17.57
C PHE A 104 -8.61 -6.99 -16.40
N LYS A 105 -9.92 -6.86 -16.59
CA LYS A 105 -10.93 -7.22 -15.59
C LYS A 105 -10.78 -8.66 -15.13
N GLU A 106 -10.75 -9.59 -16.06
CA GLU A 106 -10.58 -11.02 -15.77
C GLU A 106 -9.23 -11.30 -15.10
N TYR A 107 -8.15 -10.75 -15.63
CA TYR A 107 -6.80 -10.91 -15.11
C TYR A 107 -6.68 -10.38 -13.66
N PHE A 108 -7.18 -9.18 -13.39
CA PHE A 108 -7.13 -8.59 -12.04
C PHE A 108 -8.00 -9.35 -11.06
N ALA A 109 -9.26 -9.65 -11.41
CA ALA A 109 -10.17 -10.38 -10.53
C ALA A 109 -9.58 -11.74 -10.15
N LYS A 110 -9.16 -12.55 -11.14
CA LYS A 110 -8.53 -13.84 -10.89
C LYS A 110 -7.33 -13.76 -9.96
N ARG A 111 -6.39 -12.88 -10.28
CA ARG A 111 -5.15 -12.69 -9.49
C ARG A 111 -5.43 -12.28 -8.05
N GLN A 112 -6.45 -11.44 -7.82
CA GLN A 112 -6.76 -10.95 -6.49
C GLN A 112 -7.58 -11.96 -5.68
N ILE A 113 -8.51 -12.68 -6.30
CA ILE A 113 -9.28 -13.73 -5.65
C ILE A 113 -8.38 -14.89 -5.21
N GLU A 114 -7.41 -15.28 -6.05
CA GLU A 114 -6.42 -16.32 -5.69
C GLU A 114 -5.55 -15.97 -4.46
N ARG A 115 -5.52 -14.70 -4.05
CA ARG A 115 -4.81 -14.26 -2.82
C ARG A 115 -5.66 -14.34 -1.55
N LEU A 116 -6.97 -14.54 -1.69
CA LEU A 116 -7.87 -14.69 -0.53
C LEU A 116 -7.77 -16.07 0.12
N TRP A 117 -7.26 -17.05 -0.59
CA TRP A 117 -7.17 -18.47 -0.23
C TRP A 117 -5.71 -18.94 -0.37
#